data_cfa45e39ffdf4cceddf47d74c361e41f
#
_entry.id   cfa45e39ffdf4cceddf47d74c361e41f
#
_cell.length_a   1.000
_cell.length_b   1.000
_cell.length_c   1.000
_cell.angle_alpha   90.00
_cell.angle_beta   90.00
_cell.angle_gamma   90.00
#
_symmetry.space_group_name_H-M   'P 1'
#
loop_
_entity.id
_entity.type
_entity.pdbx_description
1 polymer ?
#
loop_
_entity_poly.entity_id
_entity_poly.type
_entity_poly.pdbx_seq_one_letter_code
_entity_poly.pdbx_strand_id
1 'polypeptide(L)'
;MVKRDLYGFIGLIVATILALVALRIWVYEPVTINEQMANQYLVEKDVIIADRSKKIKYGDFVLYKVDKKKYVGRVIAMEGDDVTYLYDVLYRNNEIIPEDYLKIHGYAEYYTEDMTIETLTEGQHTVIPKRSYLILNDKRTDLRDSRQFGLISQKQIIGPLTFRLKPISQFGFIDNGLAQ
;
A
#
# COMPACT_ATOMS: atom_id res chain seq x y z
N MET A 1 -43.17 -31.70 3.16
CA MET A 1 -42.85 -30.27 3.32
C MET A 1 -41.47 -30.11 3.96
N VAL A 2 -41.19 -30.64 5.12
CA VAL A 2 -39.94 -30.42 5.91
C VAL A 2 -38.63 -30.76 5.15
N LYS A 3 -38.54 -31.82 4.39
CA LYS A 3 -37.29 -32.18 3.67
C LYS A 3 -36.96 -31.22 2.53
N ARG A 4 -37.95 -30.67 1.81
CA ARG A 4 -37.74 -29.74 0.71
C ARG A 4 -37.21 -28.38 1.25
N ASP A 5 -37.77 -27.94 2.37
CA ASP A 5 -37.39 -26.70 2.99
C ASP A 5 -35.97 -26.80 3.61
N LEU A 6 -35.61 -27.98 4.16
CA LEU A 6 -34.27 -28.28 4.64
C LEU A 6 -33.20 -28.20 3.54
N TYR A 7 -33.47 -28.83 2.36
CA TYR A 7 -32.55 -28.76 1.22
C TYR A 7 -32.42 -27.35 0.68
N GLY A 8 -33.50 -26.55 0.67
CA GLY A 8 -33.45 -25.13 0.32
C GLY A 8 -32.56 -24.32 1.28
N PHE A 9 -32.68 -24.59 2.58
CA PHE A 9 -31.88 -23.92 3.58
C PHE A 9 -30.37 -24.28 3.49
N ILE A 10 -30.07 -25.56 3.29
CA ILE A 10 -28.71 -26.03 3.07
C ILE A 10 -28.11 -25.38 1.80
N GLY A 11 -28.89 -25.33 0.72
CA GLY A 11 -28.48 -24.70 -0.54
C GLY A 11 -28.14 -23.21 -0.36
N LEU A 12 -28.94 -22.49 0.41
CA LEU A 12 -28.68 -21.08 0.73
C LEU A 12 -27.39 -20.90 1.53
N ILE A 13 -27.16 -21.73 2.53
CA ILE A 13 -25.92 -21.69 3.34
C ILE A 13 -24.71 -21.95 2.44
N VAL A 14 -24.74 -22.97 1.60
CA VAL A 14 -23.64 -23.30 0.68
C VAL A 14 -23.39 -22.14 -0.30
N ALA A 15 -24.44 -21.57 -0.88
CA ALA A 15 -24.30 -20.42 -1.79
C ALA A 15 -23.70 -19.21 -1.09
N THR A 16 -24.09 -18.94 0.16
CA THR A 16 -23.51 -17.84 0.96
C THR A 16 -22.04 -18.08 1.24
N ILE A 17 -21.67 -19.30 1.63
CA ILE A 17 -20.24 -19.65 1.88
C ILE A 17 -19.43 -19.49 0.59
N LEU A 18 -19.92 -19.96 -0.54
CA LEU A 18 -19.24 -19.82 -1.84
C LEU A 18 -19.07 -18.33 -2.22
N ALA A 19 -20.09 -17.51 -2.00
CA ALA A 19 -20.00 -16.07 -2.25
C ALA A 19 -18.95 -15.39 -1.34
N LEU A 20 -18.89 -15.74 -0.06
CA LEU A 20 -17.89 -15.21 0.87
C LEU A 20 -16.47 -15.66 0.49
N VAL A 21 -16.30 -16.91 0.07
CA VAL A 21 -15.01 -17.43 -0.42
C VAL A 21 -14.59 -16.70 -1.71
N ALA A 22 -15.52 -16.46 -2.63
CA ALA A 22 -15.24 -15.71 -3.85
C ALA A 22 -14.81 -14.28 -3.53
N LEU A 23 -15.54 -13.56 -2.68
CA LEU A 23 -15.16 -12.22 -2.21
C LEU A 23 -13.76 -12.22 -1.55
N ARG A 24 -13.48 -13.23 -0.72
CA ARG A 24 -12.16 -13.38 -0.06
C ARG A 24 -11.03 -13.54 -1.07
N ILE A 25 -11.23 -14.31 -2.11
CA ILE A 25 -10.19 -14.62 -3.10
C ILE A 25 -10.01 -13.48 -4.11
N TRP A 26 -11.09 -12.85 -4.55
CA TRP A 26 -11.09 -11.93 -5.69
C TRP A 26 -10.92 -10.46 -5.28
N VAL A 27 -11.43 -10.07 -4.12
CA VAL A 27 -11.49 -8.65 -3.70
C VAL A 27 -10.53 -8.36 -2.56
N TYR A 28 -10.50 -9.19 -1.52
CA TYR A 28 -9.81 -8.91 -0.28
C TYR A 28 -8.62 -9.82 -0.04
N GLU A 29 -7.47 -9.22 0.21
CA GLU A 29 -6.24 -9.90 0.61
C GLU A 29 -5.86 -9.50 2.04
N PRO A 30 -6.07 -10.33 3.06
CA PRO A 30 -5.55 -10.05 4.39
C PRO A 30 -4.03 -10.26 4.41
N VAL A 31 -3.37 -9.30 5.02
CA VAL A 31 -1.92 -9.33 5.24
C VAL A 31 -1.63 -9.13 6.73
N THR A 32 -0.72 -9.90 7.25
CA THR A 32 -0.15 -9.67 8.58
C THR A 32 1.09 -8.81 8.43
N ILE A 33 1.11 -7.67 9.10
CA ILE A 33 2.25 -6.76 9.12
C ILE A 33 3.39 -7.42 9.89
N ASN A 34 4.52 -7.58 9.25
CA ASN A 34 5.76 -8.03 9.88
C ASN A 34 6.64 -6.83 10.24
N GLU A 35 7.75 -7.07 10.94
CA GLU A 35 8.71 -6.04 11.35
C GLU A 35 9.18 -5.14 10.18
N GLN A 36 9.35 -5.72 8.98
CA GLN A 36 9.83 -5.01 7.80
C GLN A 36 8.76 -4.09 7.16
N MET A 37 7.48 -4.41 7.38
CA MET A 37 6.34 -3.63 6.86
C MET A 37 5.85 -2.60 7.89
N ALA A 38 6.31 -2.74 9.14
CA ALA A 38 5.85 -1.90 10.25
C ALA A 38 6.39 -0.47 10.12
N ASN A 39 5.53 0.48 10.47
CA ASN A 39 5.85 1.89 10.58
C ASN A 39 5.00 2.52 11.69
N GLN A 40 4.97 3.83 11.81
CA GLN A 40 4.20 4.52 12.85
C GLN A 40 2.68 4.32 12.75
N TYR A 41 2.14 3.94 11.59
CA TYR A 41 0.71 3.72 11.32
C TYR A 41 0.34 2.25 11.29
N LEU A 42 1.28 1.38 10.96
CA LEU A 42 1.13 -0.06 10.76
C LEU A 42 2.01 -0.79 11.77
N VAL A 43 1.41 -1.35 12.80
CA VAL A 43 2.15 -2.01 13.88
C VAL A 43 2.40 -3.48 13.52
N GLU A 44 3.54 -4.01 13.94
CA GLU A 44 3.84 -5.45 13.79
C GLU A 44 2.71 -6.31 14.37
N LYS A 45 2.36 -7.38 13.66
CA LYS A 45 1.24 -8.31 13.96
C LYS A 45 -0.15 -7.76 13.69
N ASP A 46 -0.28 -6.52 13.20
CA ASP A 46 -1.56 -6.07 12.65
C ASP A 46 -2.02 -7.01 11.54
N VAL A 47 -3.31 -7.29 11.49
CA VAL A 47 -3.94 -7.97 10.35
C VAL A 47 -4.79 -6.96 9.62
N ILE A 48 -4.41 -6.67 8.38
CA ILE A 48 -4.97 -5.59 7.58
C ILE A 48 -5.48 -6.14 6.25
N ILE A 49 -6.54 -5.56 5.72
CA ILE A 49 -7.12 -5.90 4.42
C ILE A 49 -6.51 -5.01 3.34
N ALA A 50 -5.91 -5.61 2.33
CA ALA A 50 -5.65 -4.98 1.04
C ALA A 50 -6.85 -5.20 0.13
N ASP A 51 -7.41 -4.13 -0.42
CA ASP A 51 -8.61 -4.13 -1.26
C ASP A 51 -8.22 -3.98 -2.74
N ARG A 52 -8.34 -5.08 -3.49
CA ARG A 52 -7.99 -5.15 -4.92
C ARG A 52 -8.92 -4.34 -5.82
N SER A 53 -10.12 -4.00 -5.35
CA SER A 53 -11.12 -3.27 -6.10
C SER A 53 -10.96 -1.75 -6.03
N LYS A 54 -10.23 -1.27 -5.04
CA LYS A 54 -10.05 0.17 -4.81
C LYS A 54 -9.00 0.77 -5.73
N LYS A 55 -9.26 1.99 -6.18
CA LYS A 55 -8.27 2.82 -6.86
C LYS A 55 -7.20 3.26 -5.87
N ILE A 56 -5.97 3.25 -6.32
CA ILE A 56 -4.81 3.73 -5.59
C ILE A 56 -4.79 5.26 -5.64
N LYS A 57 -4.48 5.88 -4.51
CA LYS A 57 -4.35 7.33 -4.35
C LYS A 57 -2.98 7.68 -3.78
N TYR A 58 -2.59 8.94 -3.91
CA TYR A 58 -1.40 9.47 -3.23
C TYR A 58 -1.52 9.25 -1.72
N GLY A 59 -0.42 8.82 -1.10
CA GLY A 59 -0.33 8.56 0.32
C GLY A 59 -0.98 7.26 0.82
N ASP A 60 -1.63 6.48 -0.05
CA ASP A 60 -2.12 5.16 0.33
C ASP A 60 -0.94 4.23 0.67
N PHE A 61 -1.09 3.47 1.73
CA PHE A 61 -0.27 2.27 1.91
C PHE A 61 -0.76 1.18 0.96
N VAL A 62 0.14 0.61 0.18
CA VAL A 62 -0.19 -0.46 -0.76
C VAL A 62 0.58 -1.73 -0.44
N LEU A 63 -0.10 -2.86 -0.58
CA LEU A 63 0.52 -4.18 -0.59
C LEU A 63 0.94 -4.48 -2.02
N TYR A 64 2.22 -4.77 -2.22
CA TYR A 64 2.76 -5.14 -3.53
C TYR A 64 3.70 -6.33 -3.44
N LYS A 65 4.10 -6.89 -4.58
CA LYS A 65 4.90 -8.11 -4.67
C LYS A 65 6.08 -7.92 -5.63
N VAL A 66 7.27 -8.22 -5.12
CA VAL A 66 8.50 -8.29 -5.91
C VAL A 66 9.15 -9.65 -5.63
N ASP A 67 9.58 -10.37 -6.66
CA ASP A 67 10.25 -11.68 -6.55
C ASP A 67 9.57 -12.67 -5.59
N LYS A 68 8.24 -12.78 -5.69
CA LYS A 68 7.38 -13.63 -4.83
C LYS A 68 7.26 -13.20 -3.37
N LYS A 69 7.97 -12.16 -2.93
CA LYS A 69 7.83 -11.57 -1.58
C LYS A 69 6.84 -10.43 -1.58
N LYS A 70 6.12 -10.27 -0.47
CA LYS A 70 5.17 -9.18 -0.26
C LYS A 70 5.84 -8.05 0.51
N TYR A 71 5.54 -6.82 0.10
CA TYR A 71 6.03 -5.59 0.70
C TYR A 71 4.86 -4.63 0.91
N VAL A 72 5.03 -3.70 1.81
CA VAL A 72 4.10 -2.58 2.04
C VAL A 72 4.90 -1.29 1.96
N GLY A 73 4.36 -0.29 1.29
CA GLY A 73 4.95 1.05 1.21
C GLY A 73 3.89 2.07 0.88
N ARG A 74 4.27 3.33 0.96
CA ARG A 74 3.39 4.48 0.68
C ARG A 74 3.54 4.93 -0.76
N VAL A 75 2.43 5.20 -1.43
CA VAL A 75 2.39 5.77 -2.78
C VAL A 75 2.78 7.24 -2.72
N ILE A 76 3.93 7.58 -3.25
CA ILE A 76 4.46 8.95 -3.30
C ILE A 76 4.05 9.64 -4.59
N ALA A 77 4.12 8.92 -5.72
CA ALA A 77 3.79 9.46 -7.02
C ALA A 77 3.27 8.37 -7.97
N MET A 78 2.58 8.80 -9.02
CA MET A 78 1.87 7.93 -9.96
C MET A 78 2.17 8.32 -11.40
N GLU A 79 1.58 7.60 -12.36
CA GLU A 79 1.70 7.83 -13.79
C GLU A 79 1.63 9.31 -14.17
N GLY A 80 2.64 9.79 -14.89
CA GLY A 80 2.73 11.17 -15.41
C GLY A 80 3.43 12.16 -14.47
N ASP A 81 3.66 11.79 -13.20
CA ASP A 81 4.35 12.67 -12.28
C ASP A 81 5.84 12.77 -12.58
N ASP A 82 6.37 13.98 -12.51
CA ASP A 82 7.78 14.28 -12.32
C ASP A 82 8.07 14.34 -10.82
N VAL A 83 9.14 13.68 -10.37
CA VAL A 83 9.51 13.64 -8.96
C VAL A 83 11.00 13.92 -8.78
N THR A 84 11.27 14.83 -7.87
CA THR A 84 12.62 15.13 -7.39
C THR A 84 12.60 15.15 -5.86
N TYR A 85 13.51 14.41 -5.23
CA TYR A 85 13.93 14.64 -3.85
C TYR A 85 15.22 15.43 -3.88
N LEU A 86 15.24 16.54 -3.18
CA LEU A 86 16.42 17.40 -3.03
C LEU A 86 16.48 17.93 -1.58
N TYR A 87 17.58 17.65 -0.89
CA TYR A 87 17.75 18.02 0.53
C TYR A 87 16.59 17.57 1.43
N ASP A 88 16.13 16.32 1.23
CA ASP A 88 15.00 15.71 1.96
C ASP A 88 13.64 16.39 1.71
N VAL A 89 13.52 17.16 0.65
CA VAL A 89 12.26 17.80 0.24
C VAL A 89 11.72 17.11 -1.00
N LEU A 90 10.47 16.67 -0.92
CA LEU A 90 9.74 16.12 -2.06
C LEU A 90 9.19 17.23 -2.95
N TYR A 91 9.64 17.25 -4.18
CA TYR A 91 9.02 18.01 -5.27
C TYR A 91 8.28 17.03 -6.18
N ARG A 92 7.00 17.29 -6.44
CA ARG A 92 6.19 16.57 -7.40
C ARG A 92 5.52 17.55 -8.34
N ASN A 93 5.81 17.43 -9.64
CA ASN A 93 5.33 18.35 -10.68
C ASN A 93 5.73 19.82 -10.38
N ASN A 94 6.95 20.03 -9.90
CA ASN A 94 7.51 21.33 -9.48
C ASN A 94 6.85 21.97 -8.25
N GLU A 95 6.00 21.24 -7.51
CA GLU A 95 5.39 21.69 -6.26
C GLU A 95 6.00 20.96 -5.07
N ILE A 96 6.26 21.67 -3.98
CA ILE A 96 6.69 21.08 -2.71
C ILE A 96 5.51 20.31 -2.12
N ILE A 97 5.72 19.02 -1.85
CA ILE A 97 4.74 18.17 -1.19
C ILE A 97 5.19 17.93 0.25
N PRO A 98 4.47 18.46 1.24
CA PRO A 98 4.82 18.23 2.64
C PRO A 98 4.66 16.74 3.00
N GLU A 99 5.67 16.17 3.65
CA GLU A 99 5.63 14.81 4.18
C GLU A 99 5.47 14.85 5.71
N ASP A 100 4.47 15.61 6.19
CA ASP A 100 4.21 15.81 7.63
C ASP A 100 3.91 14.49 8.36
N TYR A 101 3.44 13.50 7.63
CA TYR A 101 3.22 12.14 8.15
C TYR A 101 4.51 11.45 8.61
N LEU A 102 5.71 11.94 8.25
CA LEU A 102 6.98 11.41 8.72
C LEU A 102 7.43 12.02 10.06
N LYS A 103 6.86 13.15 10.49
CA LYS A 103 7.37 13.98 11.60
C LYS A 103 6.95 13.53 13.00
N ILE A 104 6.14 12.49 13.15
CA ILE A 104 5.46 12.16 14.43
C ILE A 104 6.44 11.83 15.57
N HIS A 105 7.72 11.56 15.31
CA HIS A 105 8.66 11.14 16.35
C HIS A 105 9.95 11.98 16.47
N GLY A 106 10.04 13.14 15.82
CA GLY A 106 11.11 14.09 16.07
C GLY A 106 12.55 13.61 15.76
N TYR A 107 12.70 12.55 14.97
CA TYR A 107 14.01 11.97 14.66
C TYR A 107 14.44 12.31 13.23
N ALA A 108 15.71 12.78 13.12
CA ALA A 108 16.42 12.98 11.87
C ALA A 108 16.70 11.67 11.07
N GLU A 109 16.08 10.56 11.46
CA GLU A 109 16.32 9.24 10.87
C GLU A 109 15.53 8.97 9.57
N TYR A 110 14.73 9.93 9.12
CA TYR A 110 13.87 9.76 7.95
C TYR A 110 14.36 10.50 6.71
N TYR A 111 15.65 10.80 6.65
CA TYR A 111 16.25 11.46 5.50
C TYR A 111 16.11 10.65 4.23
N THR A 112 15.55 11.27 3.19
CA THR A 112 15.48 10.71 1.84
C THR A 112 16.61 11.30 1.01
N GLU A 113 17.48 10.44 0.49
CA GLU A 113 18.57 10.85 -0.38
C GLU A 113 18.05 11.55 -1.65
N ASP A 114 18.89 12.42 -2.21
CA ASP A 114 18.58 13.12 -3.45
C ASP A 114 18.36 12.12 -4.58
N MET A 115 17.24 12.21 -5.25
CA MET A 115 16.91 11.35 -6.38
C MET A 115 15.91 12.03 -7.34
N THR A 116 15.93 11.62 -8.60
CA THR A 116 14.93 11.96 -9.60
C THR A 116 14.38 10.68 -10.22
N ILE A 117 13.28 10.78 -10.97
CA ILE A 117 12.79 9.63 -11.76
C ILE A 117 13.85 9.19 -12.78
N GLU A 118 14.61 10.13 -13.34
CA GLU A 118 15.69 9.83 -14.28
C GLU A 118 16.80 9.03 -13.62
N THR A 119 17.27 9.44 -12.44
CA THR A 119 18.31 8.68 -11.72
C THR A 119 17.81 7.32 -11.25
N LEU A 120 16.55 7.25 -10.77
CA LEU A 120 15.94 6.00 -10.31
C LEU A 120 15.73 4.99 -11.45
N THR A 121 15.53 5.46 -12.68
CA THR A 121 15.28 4.62 -13.86
C THR A 121 16.50 4.51 -14.80
N GLU A 122 17.69 4.88 -14.31
CA GLU A 122 18.93 4.82 -15.09
C GLU A 122 18.81 5.55 -16.45
N GLY A 123 18.15 6.71 -16.46
CA GLY A 123 17.95 7.54 -17.65
C GLY A 123 16.82 7.11 -18.57
N GLN A 124 16.05 6.06 -18.22
CA GLN A 124 14.98 5.55 -19.11
C GLN A 124 13.75 6.45 -19.12
N HIS A 125 13.47 7.15 -18.03
CA HIS A 125 12.28 7.98 -17.87
C HIS A 125 12.59 9.25 -17.08
N THR A 126 11.99 10.37 -17.47
CA THR A 126 12.01 11.63 -16.70
C THR A 126 10.73 11.81 -15.86
N VAL A 127 9.65 11.12 -16.23
CA VAL A 127 8.39 11.07 -15.51
C VAL A 127 7.97 9.62 -15.28
N ILE A 128 7.09 9.39 -14.32
CA ILE A 128 6.60 8.04 -14.03
C ILE A 128 5.81 7.50 -15.23
N PRO A 129 6.21 6.36 -15.80
CA PRO A 129 5.54 5.78 -16.96
C PRO A 129 4.16 5.24 -16.61
N LYS A 130 3.35 4.97 -17.66
CA LYS A 130 2.00 4.44 -17.52
C LYS A 130 1.96 3.18 -16.64
N ARG A 131 0.97 3.13 -15.75
CA ARG A 131 0.74 2.00 -14.84
C ARG A 131 1.94 1.68 -13.94
N SER A 132 2.70 2.68 -13.56
CA SER A 132 3.81 2.58 -12.61
C SER A 132 3.64 3.57 -11.48
N TYR A 133 4.29 3.28 -10.36
CA TYR A 133 4.18 4.02 -9.12
C TYR A 133 5.55 4.16 -8.47
N LEU A 134 5.80 5.32 -7.87
CA LEU A 134 6.87 5.49 -6.91
C LEU A 134 6.31 5.17 -5.52
N ILE A 135 6.82 4.11 -4.91
CA ILE A 135 6.41 3.65 -3.60
C ILE A 135 7.62 3.68 -2.68
N LEU A 136 7.50 4.37 -1.56
CA LEU A 136 8.57 4.44 -0.55
C LEU A 136 8.09 3.93 0.80
N ASN A 137 9.03 3.38 1.57
CA ASN A 137 8.80 3.08 2.98
C ASN A 137 8.76 4.38 3.80
N ASP A 138 7.85 4.49 4.77
CA ASP A 138 7.89 5.61 5.72
C ASP A 138 9.16 5.58 6.56
N LYS A 139 9.63 4.38 6.93
CA LYS A 139 10.97 4.20 7.50
C LYS A 139 12.02 4.36 6.40
N ARG A 140 12.45 5.59 6.14
CA ARG A 140 13.34 5.95 5.01
C ARG A 140 14.71 5.26 5.04
N THR A 141 15.15 4.80 6.20
CA THR A 141 16.37 3.98 6.35
C THR A 141 16.22 2.57 5.75
N ASP A 142 14.99 2.10 5.51
CA ASP A 142 14.74 0.83 4.82
C ASP A 142 14.55 1.10 3.31
N LEU A 143 15.54 0.71 2.52
CA LEU A 143 15.57 0.94 1.07
C LEU A 143 14.80 -0.13 0.27
N ARG A 144 14.13 -1.10 0.92
CA ARG A 144 13.38 -2.16 0.24
C ARG A 144 12.06 -1.65 -0.32
N ASP A 145 12.14 -0.67 -1.21
CA ASP A 145 11.05 -0.01 -1.91
C ASP A 145 11.48 0.36 -3.34
N SER A 146 10.87 1.36 -3.95
CA SER A 146 11.23 1.79 -5.31
C SER A 146 12.68 2.20 -5.46
N ARG A 147 13.34 2.61 -4.40
CA ARG A 147 14.78 2.99 -4.44
C ARG A 147 15.68 1.77 -4.73
N GLN A 148 15.26 0.59 -4.30
CA GLN A 148 15.96 -0.68 -4.57
C GLN A 148 15.36 -1.46 -5.75
N PHE A 149 14.04 -1.44 -5.90
CA PHE A 149 13.32 -2.30 -6.85
C PHE A 149 12.97 -1.58 -8.16
N GLY A 150 13.25 -0.26 -8.25
CA GLY A 150 12.74 0.57 -9.32
C GLY A 150 11.24 0.87 -9.16
N LEU A 151 10.64 1.51 -10.17
CA LEU A 151 9.22 1.82 -10.16
C LEU A 151 8.37 0.55 -10.10
N ILE A 152 7.37 0.56 -9.22
CA ILE A 152 6.48 -0.59 -9.04
C ILE A 152 5.34 -0.54 -10.06
N SER A 153 5.24 -1.56 -10.89
CA SER A 153 4.17 -1.65 -11.88
C SER A 153 2.82 -1.99 -11.24
N GLN A 154 1.73 -1.57 -11.88
CA GLN A 154 0.36 -1.92 -11.48
C GLN A 154 0.14 -3.43 -11.29
N LYS A 155 0.82 -4.28 -12.08
CA LYS A 155 0.72 -5.74 -11.99
C LYS A 155 1.32 -6.31 -10.71
N GLN A 156 2.27 -5.61 -10.11
CA GLN A 156 2.89 -5.99 -8.85
C GLN A 156 2.05 -5.58 -7.65
N ILE A 157 1.17 -4.58 -7.80
CA ILE A 157 0.32 -4.10 -6.71
C ILE A 157 -0.86 -5.05 -6.52
N ILE A 158 -1.06 -5.47 -5.27
CA ILE A 158 -2.19 -6.29 -4.85
C ILE A 158 -3.37 -5.38 -4.53
N GLY A 159 -3.17 -4.29 -3.80
CA GLY A 159 -4.18 -3.29 -3.49
C GLY A 159 -3.78 -2.37 -2.34
N PRO A 160 -4.49 -1.25 -2.17
CA PRO A 160 -4.30 -0.38 -1.02
C PRO A 160 -4.77 -1.06 0.26
N LEU A 161 -4.04 -0.81 1.35
CA LEU A 161 -4.42 -1.22 2.70
C LEU A 161 -5.56 -0.33 3.17
N THR A 162 -6.66 -0.92 3.62
CA THR A 162 -7.88 -0.14 3.89
C THR A 162 -8.41 -0.30 5.30
N PHE A 163 -8.38 -1.51 5.83
CA PHE A 163 -9.10 -1.81 7.05
C PHE A 163 -8.28 -2.75 7.95
N ARG A 164 -8.14 -2.39 9.23
CA ARG A 164 -7.46 -3.19 10.25
C ARG A 164 -8.46 -4.12 10.93
N LEU A 165 -8.20 -5.43 10.85
CA LEU A 165 -8.98 -6.46 11.53
C LEU A 165 -8.48 -6.77 12.93
N LYS A 166 -7.17 -6.67 13.14
CA LYS A 166 -6.50 -6.94 14.42
C LYS A 166 -5.40 -5.90 14.65
N PRO A 167 -5.17 -5.50 15.92
CA PRO A 167 -5.90 -5.91 17.13
C PRO A 167 -7.31 -5.31 17.17
N ILE A 168 -8.23 -5.96 17.91
CA ILE A 168 -9.63 -5.47 18.04
C ILE A 168 -9.69 -4.07 18.66
N SER A 169 -8.74 -3.71 19.51
CA SER A 169 -8.65 -2.37 20.11
C SER A 169 -8.41 -1.26 19.07
N GLN A 170 -7.95 -1.59 17.86
CA GLN A 170 -7.69 -0.66 16.76
C GLN A 170 -8.46 -1.05 15.50
N PHE A 171 -9.54 -1.81 15.65
CA PHE A 171 -10.40 -2.23 14.54
C PHE A 171 -11.00 -1.02 13.84
N GLY A 172 -10.81 -0.91 12.52
CA GLY A 172 -11.30 0.22 11.75
C GLY A 172 -10.49 0.53 10.50
N PHE A 173 -10.80 1.67 9.90
CA PHE A 173 -10.01 2.17 8.76
C PHE A 173 -8.60 2.56 9.20
N ILE A 174 -7.65 2.38 8.27
CA ILE A 174 -6.27 2.75 8.53
C ILE A 174 -6.13 4.26 8.39
N ASP A 175 -5.53 4.87 9.39
CA ASP A 175 -5.00 6.22 9.30
C ASP A 175 -3.69 6.18 8.50
N ASN A 176 -3.56 7.04 7.51
CA ASN A 176 -2.34 7.20 6.71
C ASN A 176 -1.60 8.52 7.03
N GLY A 177 -2.06 9.27 8.01
CA GLY A 177 -1.44 10.52 8.45
C GLY A 177 -1.60 11.69 7.48
N LEU A 178 -2.44 11.57 6.46
CA LEU A 178 -2.79 12.68 5.59
C LEU A 178 -4.06 13.35 6.13
N ALA A 179 -4.05 14.67 6.16
CA ALA A 179 -5.26 15.43 6.48
C ALA A 179 -6.36 15.06 5.46
N GLN A 180 -7.52 14.66 5.99
CA GLN A 180 -8.71 14.38 5.18
C GLN A 180 -9.37 15.67 4.75
#